data_e8e0a6cc807465b5578acc27917865c7
#
_entry.id   e8e0a6cc807465b5578acc27917865c7
#
_cell.length_a   1.000
_cell.length_b   1.000
_cell.length_c   1.000
_cell.angle_alpha   90.00
_cell.angle_beta   90.00
_cell.angle_gamma   90.00
#
_symmetry.space_group_name_H-M   'P 1'
#
loop_
_entity.id
_entity.type
_entity.pdbx_description
1 polymer ?
#
loop_
_entity_poly.entity_id
_entity_poly.type
_entity_poly.pdbx_seq_one_letter_code
_entity_poly.pdbx_strand_id
1 'polypeptide(L)'
;LNHENQMVRQTVKESLGYLLEEYRVDGFRFDLTKGFTQTQTDPDVAKWGKYDQSRVDILEDYADYIHSVNPDAAVIFEHLSDWDEEKVLAEHDIQLWRNVNGEFRNAMSGSGGNFSNIWSTAPFGGFVGYMESHDEERICYGATAGADDVSWGICGTLTGWGTDADITMTADEPFFVAKNVSFTASDMFKIRGNSEWNDAYNWGASSKGYKLPLDKGYVMTLGSSSQDMA
;
A
#
# COMPACT_ATOMS: atom_id res chain seq x y z
N LEU A 1 25.19 -15.78 0.45
CA LEU A 1 25.47 -17.07 1.11
C LEU A 1 25.11 -18.21 0.18
N ASN A 2 25.85 -19.34 0.27
CA ASN A 2 25.48 -20.56 -0.44
C ASN A 2 24.57 -21.42 0.44
N HIS A 3 23.26 -21.32 0.24
CA HIS A 3 22.27 -22.06 1.02
C HIS A 3 22.17 -23.56 0.68
N GLU A 4 22.84 -24.05 -0.35
CA GLU A 4 23.02 -25.50 -0.57
C GLU A 4 24.06 -26.12 0.37
N ASN A 5 24.90 -25.27 0.97
CA ASN A 5 25.90 -25.76 1.95
C ASN A 5 25.19 -26.04 3.29
N GLN A 6 25.37 -27.29 3.77
CA GLN A 6 24.74 -27.75 5.01
C GLN A 6 25.12 -26.91 6.24
N MET A 7 26.37 -26.44 6.33
CA MET A 7 26.79 -25.59 7.45
C MET A 7 26.08 -24.22 7.42
N VAL A 8 25.86 -23.65 6.22
CA VAL A 8 25.10 -22.41 6.07
C VAL A 8 23.66 -22.62 6.51
N ARG A 9 22.99 -23.67 6.02
CA ARG A 9 21.63 -24.02 6.45
C ARG A 9 21.53 -24.23 7.96
N GLN A 10 22.47 -25.00 8.53
CA GLN A 10 22.48 -25.21 9.98
C GLN A 10 22.62 -23.90 10.75
N THR A 11 23.54 -23.02 10.36
CA THR A 11 23.74 -21.72 11.01
C THR A 11 22.49 -20.84 10.92
N VAL A 12 21.81 -20.84 9.76
CA VAL A 12 20.54 -20.09 9.60
C VAL A 12 19.47 -20.67 10.52
N LYS A 13 19.27 -21.99 10.53
CA LYS A 13 18.30 -22.66 11.42
C LYS A 13 18.56 -22.36 12.89
N GLU A 14 19.81 -22.51 13.34
CA GLU A 14 20.16 -22.18 14.73
C GLU A 14 19.87 -20.74 15.10
N SER A 15 20.11 -19.80 14.18
CA SER A 15 19.79 -18.38 14.38
C SER A 15 18.28 -18.15 14.46
N LEU A 16 17.49 -18.79 13.60
CA LEU A 16 16.03 -18.71 13.61
C LEU A 16 15.45 -19.31 14.91
N GLY A 17 15.92 -20.51 15.28
CA GLY A 17 15.52 -21.16 16.52
C GLY A 17 15.84 -20.33 17.75
N TYR A 18 17.04 -19.74 17.82
CA TYR A 18 17.42 -18.82 18.90
C TYR A 18 16.49 -17.61 19.03
N LEU A 19 16.10 -17.00 17.90
CA LEU A 19 15.18 -15.87 17.91
C LEU A 19 13.77 -16.28 18.36
N LEU A 20 13.27 -17.45 17.94
CA LEU A 20 11.98 -17.97 18.38
C LEU A 20 11.98 -18.29 19.89
N GLU A 21 13.00 -18.96 20.40
CA GLU A 21 13.05 -19.45 21.78
C GLU A 21 13.39 -18.35 22.78
N GLU A 22 14.44 -17.56 22.50
CA GLU A 22 14.97 -16.58 23.45
C GLU A 22 14.28 -15.21 23.33
N TYR A 23 14.01 -14.75 22.09
CA TYR A 23 13.36 -13.46 21.86
C TYR A 23 11.85 -13.59 21.69
N ARG A 24 11.33 -14.81 21.51
CA ARG A 24 9.90 -15.10 21.36
C ARG A 24 9.25 -14.28 20.25
N VAL A 25 9.93 -14.17 19.10
CA VAL A 25 9.34 -13.56 17.92
C VAL A 25 8.23 -14.47 17.38
N ASP A 26 7.19 -13.89 16.77
CA ASP A 26 6.02 -14.63 16.28
C ASP A 26 6.20 -15.14 14.85
N GLY A 27 7.35 -14.91 14.23
CA GLY A 27 7.64 -15.39 12.88
C GLY A 27 8.70 -14.54 12.18
N PHE A 28 8.88 -14.80 10.89
CA PHE A 28 9.92 -14.17 10.07
C PHE A 28 9.40 -13.75 8.70
N ARG A 29 9.85 -12.59 8.25
CA ARG A 29 9.81 -12.23 6.83
C ARG A 29 11.22 -12.34 6.27
N PHE A 30 11.41 -13.19 5.27
CA PHE A 30 12.67 -13.35 4.57
C PHE A 30 12.73 -12.43 3.36
N ASP A 31 13.85 -11.74 3.25
CA ASP A 31 14.13 -10.79 2.19
C ASP A 31 14.60 -11.50 0.93
N LEU A 32 14.05 -11.12 -0.24
CA LEU A 32 14.45 -11.55 -1.57
C LEU A 32 14.80 -13.06 -1.68
N THR A 33 13.87 -13.93 -1.25
CA THR A 33 14.12 -15.38 -1.17
C THR A 33 14.38 -16.05 -2.52
N LYS A 34 13.95 -15.46 -3.65
CA LYS A 34 14.36 -15.95 -4.97
C LYS A 34 15.88 -15.91 -5.19
N GLY A 35 16.61 -15.12 -4.41
CA GLY A 35 18.06 -15.07 -4.40
C GLY A 35 18.75 -16.26 -3.72
N PHE A 36 18.00 -17.18 -3.10
CA PHE A 36 18.58 -18.37 -2.44
C PHE A 36 19.00 -19.46 -3.42
N THR A 37 18.74 -19.28 -4.70
CA THR A 37 19.21 -20.18 -5.75
C THR A 37 20.73 -20.17 -5.90
N GLN A 38 21.28 -21.31 -6.31
CA GLN A 38 22.66 -21.42 -6.79
C GLN A 38 22.72 -21.57 -8.33
N THR A 39 21.57 -21.57 -8.99
CA THR A 39 21.48 -21.58 -10.44
C THR A 39 22.06 -20.28 -11.01
N GLN A 40 22.97 -20.41 -12.00
CA GLN A 40 23.58 -19.25 -12.63
C GLN A 40 22.54 -18.48 -13.47
N THR A 41 22.22 -17.29 -13.05
CA THR A 41 21.22 -16.43 -13.69
C THR A 41 21.81 -15.17 -14.38
N ASP A 42 23.01 -14.76 -14.00
CA ASP A 42 23.69 -13.62 -14.59
C ASP A 42 24.17 -13.92 -16.02
N PRO A 43 23.99 -13.01 -17.00
CA PRO A 43 23.38 -11.69 -16.89
C PRO A 43 21.84 -11.65 -17.10
N ASP A 44 21.19 -12.80 -17.26
CA ASP A 44 19.78 -12.93 -17.57
C ASP A 44 18.92 -12.96 -16.29
N VAL A 45 18.52 -11.80 -15.81
CA VAL A 45 17.68 -11.66 -14.61
C VAL A 45 16.28 -12.30 -14.77
N ALA A 46 15.81 -12.52 -16.00
CA ALA A 46 14.53 -13.19 -16.23
C ALA A 46 14.57 -14.66 -15.78
N LYS A 47 15.74 -15.29 -15.80
CA LYS A 47 15.93 -16.65 -15.27
C LYS A 47 15.75 -16.72 -13.77
N TRP A 48 15.96 -15.63 -13.08
CA TRP A 48 15.86 -15.57 -11.62
C TRP A 48 14.44 -15.86 -11.11
N GLY A 49 13.43 -15.47 -11.87
CA GLY A 49 12.05 -15.76 -11.57
C GLY A 49 11.56 -17.16 -11.96
N LYS A 50 12.37 -17.95 -12.70
CA LYS A 50 11.95 -19.26 -13.16
C LYS A 50 11.96 -20.29 -12.06
N TYR A 51 11.11 -21.32 -12.19
CA TYR A 51 11.01 -22.41 -11.25
C TYR A 51 12.37 -23.07 -10.99
N ASP A 52 12.76 -23.21 -9.72
CA ASP A 52 14.01 -23.83 -9.27
C ASP A 52 13.74 -24.73 -8.07
N GLN A 53 13.67 -26.05 -8.33
CA GLN A 53 13.38 -27.04 -7.29
C GLN A 53 14.40 -27.00 -6.15
N SER A 54 15.67 -26.75 -6.42
CA SER A 54 16.69 -26.70 -5.37
C SER A 54 16.47 -25.53 -4.41
N ARG A 55 15.96 -24.43 -4.91
CA ARG A 55 15.56 -23.28 -4.11
C ARG A 55 14.30 -23.57 -3.29
N VAL A 56 13.28 -24.18 -3.90
CA VAL A 56 12.07 -24.63 -3.20
C VAL A 56 12.43 -25.53 -2.03
N ASP A 57 13.26 -26.57 -2.25
CA ASP A 57 13.68 -27.51 -1.21
C ASP A 57 14.40 -26.80 -0.03
N ILE A 58 15.18 -25.76 -0.29
CA ILE A 58 15.86 -24.97 0.74
C ILE A 58 14.87 -24.14 1.54
N LEU A 59 13.92 -23.52 0.86
CA LEU A 59 12.93 -22.61 1.49
C LEU A 59 11.93 -23.40 2.33
N GLU A 60 11.47 -24.54 1.84
CA GLU A 60 10.62 -25.47 2.60
C GLU A 60 11.35 -26.02 3.83
N ASP A 61 12.63 -26.39 3.70
CA ASP A 61 13.45 -26.86 4.83
C ASP A 61 13.61 -25.80 5.94
N TYR A 62 13.64 -24.52 5.60
CA TYR A 62 13.62 -23.44 6.61
C TYR A 62 12.23 -23.27 7.24
N ALA A 63 11.18 -23.33 6.45
CA ALA A 63 9.81 -23.24 6.96
C ALA A 63 9.50 -24.41 7.91
N ASP A 64 9.82 -25.64 7.52
CA ASP A 64 9.66 -26.83 8.34
C ASP A 64 10.40 -26.73 9.67
N TYR A 65 11.64 -26.22 9.63
CA TYR A 65 12.41 -26.01 10.85
C TYR A 65 11.73 -24.98 11.78
N ILE A 66 11.28 -23.85 11.24
CA ILE A 66 10.58 -22.82 12.01
C ILE A 66 9.34 -23.41 12.68
N HIS A 67 8.50 -24.12 11.92
CA HIS A 67 7.27 -24.75 12.42
C HIS A 67 7.57 -25.91 13.38
N SER A 68 8.74 -26.57 13.29
CA SER A 68 9.16 -27.58 14.28
C SER A 68 9.48 -26.98 15.66
N VAL A 69 9.92 -25.71 15.70
CA VAL A 69 10.19 -24.97 16.94
C VAL A 69 8.93 -24.27 17.46
N ASN A 70 8.19 -23.61 16.59
CA ASN A 70 6.92 -22.97 16.90
C ASN A 70 5.91 -23.20 15.76
N PRO A 71 4.95 -24.10 15.92
CA PRO A 71 3.96 -24.42 14.88
C PRO A 71 3.07 -23.23 14.46
N ASP A 72 2.93 -22.22 15.30
CA ASP A 72 2.11 -21.05 15.04
C ASP A 72 2.92 -19.88 14.45
N ALA A 73 4.22 -20.07 14.21
CA ALA A 73 5.08 -18.99 13.69
C ALA A 73 4.73 -18.64 12.25
N ALA A 74 4.61 -17.34 11.96
CA ALA A 74 4.42 -16.86 10.60
C ALA A 74 5.71 -17.01 9.78
N VAL A 75 5.62 -17.62 8.60
CA VAL A 75 6.72 -17.70 7.63
C VAL A 75 6.31 -16.95 6.38
N ILE A 76 6.95 -15.81 6.15
CA ILE A 76 6.61 -14.89 5.06
C ILE A 76 7.82 -14.73 4.14
N PHE A 77 7.66 -15.01 2.85
CA PHE A 77 8.72 -14.85 1.86
C PHE A 77 8.45 -13.69 0.90
N GLU A 78 9.38 -12.76 0.82
CA GLU A 78 9.47 -11.89 -0.34
C GLU A 78 10.13 -12.68 -1.47
N HIS A 79 9.31 -13.43 -2.22
CA HIS A 79 9.81 -14.34 -3.21
C HIS A 79 9.88 -13.73 -4.60
N LEU A 80 8.76 -13.19 -5.10
CA LEU A 80 8.67 -12.44 -6.35
C LEU A 80 9.16 -13.22 -7.57
N SER A 81 8.93 -14.54 -7.59
CA SER A 81 9.23 -15.43 -8.72
C SER A 81 7.97 -15.69 -9.58
N ASP A 82 8.10 -16.55 -10.59
CA ASP A 82 6.97 -16.98 -11.40
C ASP A 82 5.96 -17.78 -10.54
N TRP A 83 4.69 -17.67 -10.90
CA TRP A 83 3.59 -18.20 -10.09
C TRP A 83 3.63 -19.71 -9.85
N ASP A 84 4.18 -20.47 -10.77
CA ASP A 84 4.32 -21.93 -10.64
C ASP A 84 5.19 -22.33 -9.42
N GLU A 85 6.22 -21.55 -9.10
CA GLU A 85 7.02 -21.74 -7.89
C GLU A 85 6.34 -21.15 -6.64
N GLU A 86 5.84 -19.93 -6.74
CA GLU A 86 5.14 -19.28 -5.61
C GLU A 86 3.97 -20.13 -5.13
N LYS A 87 3.25 -20.77 -6.04
CA LYS A 87 2.13 -21.65 -5.70
C LYS A 87 2.57 -22.85 -4.85
N VAL A 88 3.69 -23.49 -5.18
CA VAL A 88 4.24 -24.61 -4.42
C VAL A 88 4.57 -24.16 -3.00
N LEU A 89 5.25 -23.03 -2.85
CA LEU A 89 5.58 -22.46 -1.54
C LEU A 89 4.31 -22.12 -0.73
N ALA A 90 3.30 -21.53 -1.37
CA ALA A 90 2.04 -21.22 -0.70
C ALA A 90 1.25 -22.48 -0.28
N GLU A 91 1.33 -23.57 -1.05
CA GLU A 91 0.76 -24.89 -0.70
C GLU A 91 1.50 -25.56 0.47
N HIS A 92 2.73 -25.11 0.78
CA HIS A 92 3.56 -25.57 1.90
C HIS A 92 3.43 -24.68 3.17
N ASP A 93 2.29 -24.01 3.33
CA ASP A 93 2.01 -23.13 4.47
C ASP A 93 2.97 -21.92 4.62
N ILE A 94 3.51 -21.45 3.49
CA ILE A 94 4.35 -20.29 3.41
C ILE A 94 3.52 -19.12 2.87
N GLN A 95 3.57 -18.00 3.56
CA GLN A 95 2.92 -16.76 3.13
C GLN A 95 3.84 -15.99 2.16
N LEU A 96 3.27 -15.50 1.07
CA LEU A 96 4.01 -14.76 0.05
C LEU A 96 3.77 -13.26 0.19
N TRP A 97 4.84 -12.50 0.22
CA TRP A 97 4.81 -11.05 0.27
C TRP A 97 4.32 -10.47 -1.06
N ARG A 98 3.23 -9.69 -1.03
CA ARG A 98 2.59 -9.20 -2.25
C ARG A 98 2.50 -7.68 -2.25
N ASN A 99 3.24 -7.04 -3.17
CA ASN A 99 3.21 -5.61 -3.35
C ASN A 99 1.87 -5.16 -3.95
N VAL A 100 1.15 -4.32 -3.23
CA VAL A 100 -0.07 -3.65 -3.69
C VAL A 100 0.01 -2.12 -3.54
N ASN A 101 1.22 -1.57 -3.38
CA ASN A 101 1.46 -0.13 -3.28
C ASN A 101 0.86 0.64 -4.46
N GLY A 102 1.07 0.17 -5.70
CA GLY A 102 0.50 0.80 -6.89
C GLY A 102 -1.04 0.90 -6.86
N GLU A 103 -1.71 -0.14 -6.36
CA GLU A 103 -3.17 -0.15 -6.24
C GLU A 103 -3.66 0.83 -5.15
N PHE A 104 -2.96 0.91 -4.02
CA PHE A 104 -3.24 1.92 -3.00
C PHE A 104 -3.00 3.34 -3.51
N ARG A 105 -1.91 3.58 -4.25
CA ARG A 105 -1.64 4.90 -4.86
C ARG A 105 -2.70 5.28 -5.88
N ASN A 106 -3.15 4.35 -6.71
CA ASN A 106 -4.27 4.56 -7.63
C ASN A 106 -5.56 4.90 -6.89
N ALA A 107 -5.88 4.16 -5.82
CA ALA A 107 -7.05 4.45 -4.99
C ALA A 107 -6.97 5.83 -4.35
N MET A 108 -5.81 6.22 -3.81
CA MET A 108 -5.57 7.54 -3.21
C MET A 108 -5.66 8.68 -4.23
N SER A 109 -5.28 8.45 -5.48
CA SER A 109 -5.42 9.44 -6.57
C SER A 109 -6.83 9.50 -7.18
N GLY A 110 -7.78 8.69 -6.69
CA GLY A 110 -9.13 8.62 -7.23
C GLY A 110 -9.28 7.78 -8.51
N SER A 111 -8.22 7.12 -8.96
CA SER A 111 -8.24 6.27 -10.16
C SER A 111 -8.80 4.86 -9.91
N GLY A 112 -9.11 4.53 -8.65
CA GLY A 112 -9.49 3.21 -8.21
C GLY A 112 -8.30 2.23 -8.15
N GLY A 113 -8.41 1.18 -7.34
CA GLY A 113 -7.40 0.14 -7.17
C GLY A 113 -7.98 -1.24 -7.40
N ASN A 114 -7.19 -2.16 -7.93
CA ASN A 114 -7.56 -3.56 -8.12
C ASN A 114 -6.80 -4.45 -7.13
N PHE A 115 -7.44 -4.86 -6.07
CA PHE A 115 -6.87 -5.71 -5.02
C PHE A 115 -7.16 -7.21 -5.23
N SER A 116 -7.76 -7.60 -6.34
CA SER A 116 -8.17 -8.99 -6.59
C SER A 116 -6.99 -9.97 -6.65
N ASN A 117 -5.79 -9.49 -6.98
CA ASN A 117 -4.58 -10.30 -7.04
C ASN A 117 -4.06 -10.77 -5.66
N ILE A 118 -4.61 -10.25 -4.55
CA ILE A 118 -4.24 -10.71 -3.20
C ILE A 118 -4.89 -12.06 -2.88
N TRP A 119 -6.05 -12.36 -3.48
CA TRP A 119 -6.80 -13.58 -3.13
C TRP A 119 -7.32 -14.38 -4.32
N SER A 120 -7.17 -13.91 -5.56
CA SER A 120 -7.80 -14.55 -6.70
C SER A 120 -7.11 -15.85 -7.17
N THR A 121 -5.86 -16.06 -6.82
CA THR A 121 -5.03 -17.17 -7.35
C THR A 121 -4.23 -17.93 -6.30
N ALA A 122 -4.15 -17.44 -5.06
CA ALA A 122 -3.44 -18.10 -3.99
C ALA A 122 -4.32 -19.06 -3.20
N PRO A 123 -3.78 -20.11 -2.57
CA PRO A 123 -4.41 -20.81 -1.47
C PRO A 123 -4.80 -19.81 -0.37
N PHE A 124 -5.86 -20.11 0.37
CA PHE A 124 -6.35 -19.23 1.44
C PHE A 124 -5.21 -18.94 2.44
N GLY A 125 -4.93 -17.65 2.67
CA GLY A 125 -3.84 -17.22 3.56
C GLY A 125 -2.44 -17.22 2.93
N GLY A 126 -2.32 -17.57 1.63
CA GLY A 126 -1.02 -17.62 0.93
C GLY A 126 -0.37 -16.25 0.63
N PHE A 127 -1.11 -15.14 0.75
CA PHE A 127 -0.53 -13.81 0.50
C PHE A 127 -0.61 -12.89 1.69
N VAL A 128 0.47 -12.13 1.92
CA VAL A 128 0.51 -10.95 2.78
C VAL A 128 0.65 -9.72 1.89
N GLY A 129 -0.48 -9.03 1.67
CA GLY A 129 -0.49 -7.79 0.91
C GLY A 129 0.00 -6.60 1.75
N TYR A 130 0.86 -5.78 1.19
CA TYR A 130 1.33 -4.57 1.86
C TYR A 130 1.14 -3.34 0.97
N MET A 131 0.81 -2.21 1.60
CA MET A 131 0.62 -0.94 0.89
C MET A 131 1.89 -0.10 0.85
N GLU A 132 2.77 -0.23 1.82
CA GLU A 132 4.06 0.46 1.89
C GLU A 132 5.13 -0.47 2.43
N SER A 133 6.35 -0.34 1.92
CA SER A 133 7.55 -0.95 2.48
C SER A 133 8.74 0.01 2.37
N HIS A 134 9.94 -0.46 2.68
CA HIS A 134 11.17 0.33 2.52
C HIS A 134 11.61 0.47 1.05
N ASP A 135 11.01 -0.31 0.12
CA ASP A 135 11.37 -0.36 -1.29
C ASP A 135 10.43 0.48 -2.18
N GLU A 136 9.25 0.86 -1.69
CA GLU A 136 8.27 1.60 -2.47
C GLU A 136 8.13 3.05 -1.99
N GLU A 137 7.65 3.88 -2.91
CA GLU A 137 7.22 5.22 -2.60
C GLU A 137 6.01 5.20 -1.64
N ARG A 138 5.93 6.21 -0.79
CA ARG A 138 4.75 6.43 0.04
C ARG A 138 3.47 6.46 -0.79
N ILE A 139 2.38 5.89 -0.29
CA ILE A 139 1.10 5.85 -1.02
C ILE A 139 0.61 7.25 -1.41
N CYS A 140 0.90 8.26 -0.61
CA CYS A 140 0.55 9.65 -0.89
C CYS A 140 1.59 10.42 -1.72
N TYR A 141 2.73 9.82 -2.09
CA TYR A 141 3.81 10.52 -2.77
C TYR A 141 3.37 11.21 -4.07
N GLY A 142 2.64 10.52 -4.91
CA GLY A 142 2.11 11.11 -6.15
C GLY A 142 0.89 12.02 -5.96
N ALA A 143 0.14 11.83 -4.87
CA ALA A 143 -1.00 12.67 -4.54
C ALA A 143 -0.57 14.03 -3.95
N THR A 144 0.57 14.04 -3.24
CA THR A 144 1.14 15.26 -2.65
C THR A 144 2.00 16.05 -3.64
N ALA A 145 2.68 15.40 -4.58
CA ALA A 145 3.51 16.10 -5.59
C ALA A 145 2.72 17.05 -6.52
N GLY A 146 1.39 16.84 -6.62
CA GLY A 146 0.51 17.81 -7.27
C GLY A 146 -0.19 18.77 -6.28
N ALA A 147 -0.17 18.45 -4.97
CA ALA A 147 -0.84 19.26 -3.95
C ALA A 147 0.04 20.41 -3.44
N ASP A 148 1.36 20.24 -3.47
CA ASP A 148 2.30 21.29 -3.02
C ASP A 148 2.33 22.51 -3.95
N ASP A 149 1.99 22.33 -5.23
CA ASP A 149 1.87 23.42 -6.22
C ASP A 149 0.43 23.89 -6.41
N VAL A 150 -0.55 23.33 -5.71
CA VAL A 150 -1.96 23.68 -5.83
C VAL A 150 -2.36 24.66 -4.73
N SER A 151 -2.81 25.84 -5.12
CA SER A 151 -3.46 26.79 -4.21
C SER A 151 -4.88 26.33 -3.94
N TRP A 152 -5.12 25.74 -2.77
CA TRP A 152 -6.43 25.28 -2.36
C TRP A 152 -7.29 26.42 -1.83
N GLY A 153 -8.57 26.41 -2.17
CA GLY A 153 -9.52 27.42 -1.72
C GLY A 153 -10.95 26.90 -1.59
N ILE A 154 -11.72 27.60 -0.77
CA ILE A 154 -13.16 27.40 -0.63
C ILE A 154 -13.85 28.36 -1.60
N CYS A 155 -14.63 27.80 -2.51
CA CYS A 155 -15.54 28.55 -3.39
C CYS A 155 -16.99 28.23 -3.06
N GLY A 156 -17.90 29.18 -3.27
CA GLY A 156 -19.29 28.94 -2.93
C GLY A 156 -20.14 30.20 -2.99
N THR A 157 -21.30 30.15 -2.35
CA THR A 157 -22.19 31.32 -2.21
C THR A 157 -21.51 32.51 -1.54
N LEU A 158 -20.61 32.23 -0.58
CA LEU A 158 -19.76 33.24 0.08
C LEU A 158 -18.84 34.00 -0.87
N THR A 159 -18.44 33.38 -1.97
CA THR A 159 -17.49 33.94 -2.94
C THR A 159 -18.16 34.25 -4.29
N GLY A 160 -19.46 34.06 -4.38
CA GLY A 160 -20.23 34.24 -5.61
C GLY A 160 -19.87 33.25 -6.72
N TRP A 161 -19.22 32.13 -6.39
CA TRP A 161 -18.76 31.08 -7.31
C TRP A 161 -17.74 31.54 -8.39
N GLY A 162 -17.24 32.78 -8.22
CA GLY A 162 -16.24 33.33 -9.13
C GLY A 162 -14.86 32.65 -9.01
N THR A 163 -13.97 32.88 -9.98
CA THR A 163 -12.61 32.36 -9.99
C THR A 163 -11.60 33.21 -9.22
N ASP A 164 -11.95 34.46 -8.91
CA ASP A 164 -11.03 35.45 -8.35
C ASP A 164 -11.25 35.74 -6.85
N ALA A 165 -12.13 34.98 -6.19
CA ALA A 165 -12.59 35.29 -4.85
C ALA A 165 -12.57 34.10 -3.87
N ASP A 166 -11.86 33.03 -4.18
CA ASP A 166 -11.76 31.86 -3.30
C ASP A 166 -11.14 32.23 -1.95
N ILE A 167 -11.71 31.70 -0.90
CA ILE A 167 -11.12 31.80 0.44
C ILE A 167 -9.95 30.86 0.51
N THR A 168 -8.73 31.40 0.48
CA THR A 168 -7.50 30.62 0.46
C THR A 168 -7.35 29.74 1.69
N MET A 169 -7.00 28.48 1.47
CA MET A 169 -6.57 27.55 2.51
C MET A 169 -5.05 27.57 2.60
N THR A 170 -4.52 27.59 3.80
CA THR A 170 -3.07 27.52 4.07
C THR A 170 -2.67 26.14 4.54
N ALA A 171 -1.51 25.68 4.14
CA ALA A 171 -0.95 24.43 4.64
C ALA A 171 -0.69 24.52 6.15
N ASP A 172 -1.17 23.51 6.89
CA ASP A 172 -0.96 23.32 8.34
C ASP A 172 -0.81 21.80 8.52
N GLU A 173 0.38 21.31 8.13
CA GLU A 173 0.69 19.89 7.95
C GLU A 173 0.11 18.97 9.03
N PRO A 174 -0.61 17.89 8.65
CA PRO A 174 -0.84 17.37 7.30
C PRO A 174 -2.13 17.90 6.62
N PHE A 175 -2.64 19.06 7.00
CA PHE A 175 -3.93 19.61 6.57
C PHE A 175 -3.77 20.90 5.77
N PHE A 176 -4.81 21.24 5.02
CA PHE A 176 -5.04 22.59 4.52
C PHE A 176 -6.18 23.22 5.33
N VAL A 177 -5.97 24.42 5.83
CA VAL A 177 -6.88 25.06 6.78
C VAL A 177 -7.30 26.46 6.29
N ALA A 178 -8.61 26.72 6.28
CA ALA A 178 -9.15 28.06 6.19
C ALA A 178 -9.65 28.50 7.59
N LYS A 179 -9.13 29.63 8.08
CA LYS A 179 -9.47 30.16 9.42
C LYS A 179 -10.45 31.33 9.30
N ASN A 180 -11.31 31.48 10.31
CA ASN A 180 -12.27 32.59 10.43
C ASN A 180 -13.27 32.69 9.26
N VAL A 181 -13.67 31.56 8.68
CA VAL A 181 -14.70 31.50 7.66
C VAL A 181 -16.06 31.41 8.35
N SER A 182 -16.95 32.34 8.03
CA SER A 182 -18.30 32.36 8.60
C SER A 182 -19.29 31.84 7.58
N PHE A 183 -19.97 30.73 7.89
CA PHE A 183 -21.07 30.19 7.10
C PHE A 183 -22.41 30.45 7.71
N THR A 184 -23.41 30.66 6.88
CA THR A 184 -24.83 30.65 7.25
C THR A 184 -25.45 29.31 6.85
N ALA A 185 -26.65 29.01 7.39
CA ALA A 185 -27.34 27.76 7.07
C ALA A 185 -27.80 27.63 5.60
N SER A 186 -27.69 28.69 4.81
CA SER A 186 -28.02 28.72 3.38
C SER A 186 -26.81 28.71 2.46
N ASP A 187 -25.60 28.73 3.02
CA ASP A 187 -24.41 28.75 2.21
C ASP A 187 -24.11 27.36 1.65
N MET A 188 -23.67 27.34 0.39
CA MET A 188 -23.21 26.19 -0.29
C MET A 188 -21.77 26.44 -0.76
N PHE A 189 -20.92 25.39 -0.71
CA PHE A 189 -19.53 25.54 -1.06
C PHE A 189 -18.93 24.24 -1.64
N LYS A 190 -17.78 24.40 -2.25
CA LYS A 190 -16.84 23.35 -2.67
C LYS A 190 -15.44 23.75 -2.30
N ILE A 191 -14.52 22.78 -2.35
CA ILE A 191 -13.08 23.04 -2.28
C ILE A 191 -12.51 22.82 -3.68
N ARG A 192 -11.71 23.76 -4.17
CA ARG A 192 -11.05 23.62 -5.46
C ARG A 192 -9.59 24.08 -5.41
N GLY A 193 -8.79 23.56 -6.34
CA GLY A 193 -7.41 23.97 -6.53
C GLY A 193 -7.28 25.06 -7.60
N ASN A 194 -6.31 25.96 -7.43
CA ASN A 194 -5.91 26.98 -8.37
C ASN A 194 -7.05 27.91 -8.85
N SER A 195 -8.13 27.99 -8.08
CA SER A 195 -9.36 28.71 -8.44
C SER A 195 -9.98 28.29 -9.78
N GLU A 196 -9.75 27.04 -10.20
CA GLU A 196 -10.20 26.48 -11.47
C GLU A 196 -11.32 25.46 -11.31
N TRP A 197 -12.22 25.38 -12.28
CA TRP A 197 -13.22 24.32 -12.39
C TRP A 197 -12.60 23.12 -13.15
N ASN A 198 -11.69 22.41 -12.49
CA ASN A 198 -10.98 21.25 -13.02
C ASN A 198 -11.36 20.01 -12.22
N ASP A 199 -11.76 18.95 -12.90
CA ASP A 199 -12.19 17.68 -12.26
C ASP A 199 -11.13 17.06 -11.35
N ALA A 200 -9.84 17.30 -11.62
CA ALA A 200 -8.75 16.83 -10.78
C ALA A 200 -8.61 17.59 -9.44
N TYR A 201 -9.18 18.78 -9.34
CA TYR A 201 -9.00 19.67 -8.17
C TYR A 201 -10.32 20.22 -7.62
N ASN A 202 -11.44 19.60 -7.92
CA ASN A 202 -12.77 20.05 -7.52
C ASN A 202 -13.41 19.05 -6.57
N TRP A 203 -13.47 19.39 -5.29
CA TRP A 203 -13.98 18.54 -4.23
C TRP A 203 -15.30 19.03 -3.68
N GLY A 204 -16.25 18.12 -3.50
CA GLY A 204 -17.57 18.43 -2.97
C GLY A 204 -18.25 17.23 -2.31
N ALA A 205 -19.56 17.32 -2.09
CA ALA A 205 -20.35 16.24 -1.52
C ALA A 205 -20.61 15.11 -2.54
N SER A 206 -20.88 13.92 -2.05
CA SER A 206 -21.29 12.76 -2.87
C SER A 206 -22.75 12.85 -3.33
N SER A 207 -23.56 13.73 -2.71
CA SER A 207 -24.96 13.94 -3.06
C SER A 207 -25.38 15.40 -2.88
N LYS A 208 -26.30 15.84 -3.72
CA LYS A 208 -26.82 17.22 -3.68
C LYS A 208 -27.51 17.54 -2.34
N GLY A 209 -27.19 18.71 -1.79
CA GLY A 209 -27.79 19.19 -0.54
C GLY A 209 -27.30 18.47 0.71
N TYR A 210 -26.15 17.82 0.63
CA TYR A 210 -25.54 17.19 1.80
C TYR A 210 -25.09 18.26 2.80
N LYS A 211 -25.57 18.13 4.03
CA LYS A 211 -25.19 19.01 5.16
C LYS A 211 -23.98 18.45 5.87
N LEU A 212 -22.92 19.23 5.98
CA LEU A 212 -21.73 18.83 6.71
C LEU A 212 -22.02 18.72 8.21
N PRO A 213 -21.61 17.63 8.85
CA PRO A 213 -21.63 17.58 10.31
C PRO A 213 -20.58 18.54 10.89
N LEU A 214 -20.95 19.27 11.93
CA LEU A 214 -20.07 20.27 12.56
C LEU A 214 -19.03 19.64 13.51
N ASP A 215 -19.21 18.38 13.86
CA ASP A 215 -18.47 17.70 14.94
C ASP A 215 -17.60 16.52 14.47
N LYS A 216 -17.56 16.27 13.18
CA LYS A 216 -16.77 15.16 12.60
C LYS A 216 -16.35 15.42 11.16
N GLY A 217 -15.32 14.69 10.72
CA GLY A 217 -14.85 14.73 9.35
C GLY A 217 -15.85 14.17 8.34
N TYR A 218 -15.73 14.60 7.11
CA TYR A 218 -16.50 14.12 5.97
C TYR A 218 -15.56 13.77 4.80
N VAL A 219 -15.84 12.66 4.13
CA VAL A 219 -15.09 12.25 2.94
C VAL A 219 -15.73 12.89 1.71
N MET A 220 -15.02 13.79 1.08
CA MET A 220 -15.47 14.51 -0.11
C MET A 220 -15.31 13.66 -1.39
N THR A 221 -16.09 13.98 -2.41
CA THR A 221 -16.04 13.40 -3.75
C THR A 221 -15.28 14.33 -4.68
N LEU A 222 -14.37 13.77 -5.48
CA LEU A 222 -13.59 14.51 -6.47
C LEU A 222 -14.30 14.56 -7.83
N GLY A 223 -14.07 15.64 -8.55
CA GLY A 223 -14.39 15.78 -9.97
C GLY A 223 -15.82 16.20 -10.28
N SER A 224 -16.23 15.98 -11.53
CA SER A 224 -17.53 16.43 -12.07
C SER A 224 -18.75 15.80 -11.40
N SER A 225 -18.58 14.64 -10.74
CA SER A 225 -19.63 14.00 -9.95
C SER A 225 -19.84 14.62 -8.58
N SER A 226 -18.93 15.51 -8.11
CA SER A 226 -19.05 16.18 -6.83
C SER A 226 -20.19 17.19 -6.81
N GLN A 227 -20.93 17.25 -5.71
CA GLN A 227 -22.05 18.18 -5.50
C GLN A 227 -21.68 19.25 -4.47
N ASP A 228 -22.45 20.35 -4.45
CA ASP A 228 -22.24 21.40 -3.48
C ASP A 228 -22.51 20.91 -2.06
N MET A 229 -21.64 21.28 -1.13
CA MET A 229 -21.82 21.06 0.32
C MET A 229 -22.62 22.20 0.93
N ALA A 230 -23.42 21.88 1.94
CA ALA A 230 -24.26 22.86 2.66
C ALA A 230 -24.06 22.74 4.19
#